data_24240124e63b1ca27baa95e5a9e3de19
#
_entry.id   24240124e63b1ca27baa95e5a9e3de19
#
_cell.length_a   1.000
_cell.length_b   1.000
_cell.length_c   1.000
_cell.angle_alpha   90.00
_cell.angle_beta   90.00
_cell.angle_gamma   90.00
#
_symmetry.space_group_name_H-M   'P 1'
#
loop_
_entity.id
_entity.type
_entity.pdbx_description
1 polymer ?
#
loop_
_entity_poly.entity_id
_entity_poly.type
_entity_poly.pdbx_seq_one_letter_code
_entity_poly.pdbx_strand_id
1 'polypeptide(L)'
;MPAASRYLLLLCAGLCFALTFGAFLVYERPGLGLGHFYYLGIALAAMAVGTRLGAAAGLLATGLYASGVVLNPHIQSGEVLRVGTLTRAVTYVTIGGLIGWFAGRNRTMLAELHVLAERDSHTGLPNTRAFEAAITRRLAAGRGFVLLLADMDALKDFNRDEGFTAGNDALRRLADQLARSFGPDDDVARVGSDEFAILASIQGDDGAAPLVARLERALADGRTKATLGWAAFPQEGDNALALYRAASERLYARKVMRSYLRPVPEPVEAVS
;
A
#
# COMPACT_ATOMS: atom_id res chain seq x y z
N MET A 1 -6.85 -8.40 2.20
CA MET A 1 -7.74 -8.78 3.33
C MET A 1 -6.89 -9.37 4.45
N PRO A 2 -7.04 -8.96 5.73
CA PRO A 2 -6.36 -9.58 6.86
C PRO A 2 -6.74 -11.06 6.97
N ALA A 3 -5.81 -11.90 7.41
CA ALA A 3 -6.04 -13.34 7.56
C ALA A 3 -7.28 -13.64 8.44
N ALA A 4 -7.44 -12.90 9.54
CA ALA A 4 -8.58 -13.04 10.44
C ALA A 4 -9.95 -12.86 9.75
N SER A 5 -10.09 -11.85 8.88
CA SER A 5 -11.33 -11.61 8.13
C SER A 5 -11.63 -12.73 7.14
N ARG A 6 -10.60 -13.33 6.55
CA ARG A 6 -10.74 -14.47 5.63
C ARG A 6 -11.24 -15.71 6.36
N TYR A 7 -10.66 -16.02 7.52
CA TYR A 7 -11.12 -17.16 8.34
C TYR A 7 -12.54 -16.95 8.84
N LEU A 8 -12.90 -15.74 9.24
CA LEU A 8 -14.26 -15.42 9.68
C LEU A 8 -15.29 -15.69 8.55
N LEU A 9 -15.00 -15.23 7.33
CA LEU A 9 -15.88 -15.46 6.17
C LEU A 9 -16.04 -16.94 5.86
N LEU A 10 -14.96 -17.73 5.94
CA LEU A 10 -15.02 -19.18 5.71
C LEU A 10 -15.81 -19.89 6.80
N LEU A 11 -15.69 -19.48 8.05
CA LEU A 11 -16.45 -20.03 9.17
C LEU A 11 -17.93 -19.71 9.02
N CYS A 12 -18.28 -18.48 8.67
CA CYS A 12 -19.65 -18.09 8.36
C CYS A 12 -20.23 -18.87 7.16
N ALA A 13 -19.42 -19.08 6.10
CA ALA A 13 -19.84 -19.89 4.96
C ALA A 13 -20.14 -21.33 5.35
N GLY A 14 -19.28 -21.96 6.15
CA GLY A 14 -19.49 -23.32 6.68
C GLY A 14 -20.74 -23.41 7.51
N LEU A 15 -20.97 -22.43 8.39
CA LEU A 15 -22.19 -22.35 9.21
C LEU A 15 -23.45 -22.19 8.35
N CYS A 16 -23.40 -21.32 7.32
CA CYS A 16 -24.51 -21.17 6.36
C CYS A 16 -24.82 -22.50 5.64
N PHE A 17 -23.81 -23.22 5.16
CA PHE A 17 -24.02 -24.51 4.53
C PHE A 17 -24.65 -25.54 5.48
N ALA A 18 -24.15 -25.62 6.71
CA ALA A 18 -24.67 -26.55 7.73
C ALA A 18 -26.12 -26.25 8.12
N LEU A 19 -26.42 -24.98 8.38
CA LEU A 19 -27.79 -24.54 8.76
C LEU A 19 -28.77 -24.74 7.59
N THR A 20 -28.36 -24.38 6.37
CA THR A 20 -29.20 -24.57 5.18
C THR A 20 -29.48 -26.04 4.95
N PHE A 21 -28.45 -26.91 5.05
CA PHE A 21 -28.62 -28.35 4.89
C PHE A 21 -29.53 -28.95 5.97
N GLY A 22 -29.34 -28.59 7.25
CA GLY A 22 -30.19 -29.03 8.35
C GLY A 22 -31.64 -28.59 8.18
N ALA A 23 -31.85 -27.31 7.83
CA ALA A 23 -33.19 -26.80 7.54
C ALA A 23 -33.83 -27.50 6.33
N PHE A 24 -33.05 -27.78 5.30
CA PHE A 24 -33.51 -28.52 4.11
C PHE A 24 -34.01 -29.92 4.46
N LEU A 25 -33.29 -30.64 5.30
CA LEU A 25 -33.69 -32.00 5.70
C LEU A 25 -35.00 -32.03 6.49
N VAL A 26 -35.28 -31.02 7.29
CA VAL A 26 -36.42 -31.01 8.19
C VAL A 26 -37.64 -30.33 7.58
N TYR A 27 -37.44 -29.20 6.91
CA TYR A 27 -38.54 -28.31 6.53
C TYR A 27 -38.79 -28.22 5.03
N GLU A 28 -37.83 -28.66 4.13
CA GLU A 28 -38.06 -28.54 2.70
C GLU A 28 -39.24 -29.38 2.24
N ARG A 29 -40.11 -28.77 1.50
CA ARG A 29 -41.24 -29.36 0.83
C ARG A 29 -41.33 -28.85 -0.61
N PRO A 30 -41.97 -29.55 -1.54
CA PRO A 30 -42.12 -29.09 -2.92
C PRO A 30 -42.69 -27.63 -2.94
N GLY A 31 -41.90 -26.71 -3.51
CA GLY A 31 -42.27 -25.29 -3.66
C GLY A 31 -41.75 -24.34 -2.57
N LEU A 32 -41.16 -24.80 -1.46
CA LEU A 32 -40.63 -23.93 -0.41
C LEU A 32 -39.31 -23.27 -0.80
N GLY A 33 -38.41 -23.99 -1.46
CA GLY A 33 -37.21 -23.40 -2.08
C GLY A 33 -36.05 -23.08 -1.13
N LEU A 34 -35.89 -23.78 -0.01
CA LEU A 34 -34.78 -23.57 0.95
C LEU A 34 -33.40 -23.74 0.32
N GLY A 35 -33.29 -24.48 -0.79
CA GLY A 35 -32.06 -24.58 -1.56
C GLY A 35 -31.48 -23.27 -2.02
N HIS A 36 -32.25 -22.17 -2.12
CA HIS A 36 -31.72 -20.85 -2.49
C HIS A 36 -30.80 -20.26 -1.42
N PHE A 37 -30.93 -20.62 -0.16
CA PHE A 37 -30.03 -20.14 0.90
C PHE A 37 -28.59 -20.61 0.77
N TYR A 38 -28.31 -21.66 -0.04
CA TYR A 38 -26.93 -22.04 -0.39
C TYR A 38 -26.15 -20.92 -1.07
N TYR A 39 -26.82 -19.99 -1.80
CA TYR A 39 -26.15 -18.85 -2.41
C TYR A 39 -25.40 -17.98 -1.40
N LEU A 40 -25.89 -17.85 -0.18
CA LEU A 40 -25.21 -17.08 0.86
C LEU A 40 -23.87 -17.72 1.25
N GLY A 41 -23.85 -19.03 1.48
CA GLY A 41 -22.62 -19.75 1.79
C GLY A 41 -21.61 -19.71 0.62
N ILE A 42 -22.11 -19.84 -0.61
CA ILE A 42 -21.29 -19.75 -1.83
C ILE A 42 -20.66 -18.34 -1.94
N ALA A 43 -21.45 -17.28 -1.74
CA ALA A 43 -20.97 -15.90 -1.82
C ALA A 43 -19.89 -15.61 -0.77
N LEU A 44 -20.10 -16.00 0.49
CA LEU A 44 -19.13 -15.81 1.57
C LEU A 44 -17.80 -16.56 1.28
N ALA A 45 -17.89 -17.83 0.83
CA ALA A 45 -16.72 -18.61 0.46
C ALA A 45 -15.97 -17.99 -0.73
N ALA A 46 -16.69 -17.57 -1.78
CA ALA A 46 -16.13 -16.95 -2.97
C ALA A 46 -15.42 -15.62 -2.65
N MET A 47 -16.04 -14.80 -1.81
CA MET A 47 -15.43 -13.55 -1.33
C MET A 47 -14.16 -13.79 -0.51
N ALA A 48 -14.08 -14.89 0.25
CA ALA A 48 -12.91 -15.20 1.05
C ALA A 48 -11.70 -15.65 0.21
N VAL A 49 -11.93 -16.48 -0.84
CA VAL A 49 -10.87 -17.27 -1.47
C VAL A 49 -10.74 -17.11 -2.98
N GLY A 50 -11.67 -16.44 -3.64
CA GLY A 50 -11.62 -16.15 -5.08
C GLY A 50 -12.25 -17.21 -5.97
N THR A 51 -12.00 -17.13 -7.30
CA THR A 51 -12.75 -17.81 -8.36
C THR A 51 -12.79 -19.33 -8.23
N ARG A 52 -11.63 -19.97 -8.08
CA ARG A 52 -11.54 -21.44 -8.09
C ARG A 52 -12.30 -22.06 -6.91
N LEU A 53 -12.10 -21.53 -5.72
CA LEU A 53 -12.76 -22.02 -4.52
C LEU A 53 -14.21 -21.53 -4.40
N GLY A 54 -14.57 -20.41 -5.04
CA GLY A 54 -15.96 -20.01 -5.20
C GLY A 54 -16.75 -20.99 -6.06
N ALA A 55 -16.18 -21.44 -7.19
CA ALA A 55 -16.77 -22.50 -8.02
C ALA A 55 -16.84 -23.84 -7.26
N ALA A 56 -15.81 -24.19 -6.50
CA ALA A 56 -15.80 -25.39 -5.65
C ALA A 56 -16.89 -25.34 -4.56
N ALA A 57 -17.14 -24.17 -3.96
CA ALA A 57 -18.26 -23.96 -3.03
C ALA A 57 -19.62 -24.17 -3.71
N GLY A 58 -19.75 -23.78 -4.99
CA GLY A 58 -20.93 -24.07 -5.80
C GLY A 58 -21.14 -25.56 -6.05
N LEU A 59 -20.05 -26.32 -6.31
CA LEU A 59 -20.10 -27.79 -6.44
C LEU A 59 -20.48 -28.44 -5.10
N LEU A 60 -19.93 -27.97 -3.98
CA LEU A 60 -20.29 -28.43 -2.65
C LEU A 60 -21.79 -28.20 -2.37
N ALA A 61 -22.29 -27.01 -2.65
CA ALA A 61 -23.71 -26.68 -2.51
C ALA A 61 -24.60 -27.59 -3.35
N THR A 62 -24.16 -27.93 -4.59
CA THR A 62 -24.86 -28.86 -5.47
C THR A 62 -24.92 -30.27 -4.84
N GLY A 63 -23.80 -30.75 -4.31
CA GLY A 63 -23.71 -32.01 -3.61
C GLY A 63 -24.62 -32.09 -2.38
N LEU A 64 -24.59 -31.02 -1.55
CA LEU A 64 -25.46 -30.89 -0.37
C LEU A 64 -26.93 -30.88 -0.77
N TYR A 65 -27.29 -30.10 -1.81
CA TYR A 65 -28.65 -30.04 -2.32
C TYR A 65 -29.12 -31.44 -2.80
N ALA A 66 -28.33 -32.11 -3.64
CA ALA A 66 -28.65 -33.43 -4.15
C ALA A 66 -28.79 -34.48 -3.04
N SER A 67 -27.87 -34.48 -2.06
CA SER A 67 -27.94 -35.33 -0.88
C SER A 67 -29.18 -35.03 -0.03
N GLY A 68 -29.52 -33.72 0.13
CA GLY A 68 -30.71 -33.29 0.83
C GLY A 68 -32.00 -33.83 0.18
N VAL A 69 -32.08 -33.79 -1.17
CA VAL A 69 -33.25 -34.37 -1.91
C VAL A 69 -33.39 -35.87 -1.69
N VAL A 70 -32.26 -36.59 -1.64
CA VAL A 70 -32.32 -38.07 -1.40
C VAL A 70 -32.69 -38.41 0.04
N LEU A 71 -32.21 -37.62 1.01
CA LEU A 71 -32.38 -37.89 2.43
C LEU A 71 -33.68 -37.32 3.01
N ASN A 72 -34.33 -36.38 2.33
CA ASN A 72 -35.56 -35.76 2.81
C ASN A 72 -36.78 -36.62 2.52
N PRO A 73 -37.52 -37.09 3.55
CA PRO A 73 -38.66 -38.02 3.36
C PRO A 73 -39.86 -37.37 2.67
N HIS A 74 -39.90 -36.05 2.55
CA HIS A 74 -41.01 -35.30 1.94
C HIS A 74 -40.81 -35.05 0.44
N ILE A 75 -39.65 -35.43 -0.13
CA ILE A 75 -39.32 -35.23 -1.53
C ILE A 75 -39.14 -36.57 -2.23
N GLN A 76 -39.72 -36.74 -3.40
CA GLN A 76 -39.54 -37.97 -4.18
C GLN A 76 -38.10 -38.01 -4.75
N SER A 77 -37.34 -39.04 -4.46
CA SER A 77 -35.92 -39.19 -4.86
C SER A 77 -35.68 -39.17 -6.38
N GLY A 78 -36.69 -39.44 -7.21
CA GLY A 78 -36.61 -39.26 -8.68
C GLY A 78 -36.44 -37.81 -9.14
N GLU A 79 -36.56 -36.83 -8.24
CA GLU A 79 -36.33 -35.39 -8.55
C GLU A 79 -34.85 -35.02 -8.62
N VAL A 80 -33.91 -35.84 -8.15
CA VAL A 80 -32.46 -35.52 -8.14
C VAL A 80 -31.93 -35.23 -9.54
N LEU A 81 -32.40 -35.98 -10.55
CA LEU A 81 -31.97 -35.84 -11.95
C LEU A 81 -32.84 -34.91 -12.80
N ARG A 82 -33.76 -34.15 -12.18
CA ARG A 82 -34.60 -33.20 -12.91
C ARG A 82 -33.83 -31.99 -13.40
N VAL A 83 -34.36 -31.31 -14.44
CA VAL A 83 -33.83 -30.07 -15.02
C VAL A 83 -33.56 -29.01 -13.93
N GLY A 84 -34.40 -28.93 -12.87
CA GLY A 84 -34.22 -28.01 -11.76
C GLY A 84 -32.94 -28.23 -10.96
N THR A 85 -32.46 -29.45 -10.77
CA THR A 85 -31.18 -29.72 -10.10
C THR A 85 -30.00 -29.36 -10.97
N LEU A 86 -30.05 -29.66 -12.26
CA LEU A 86 -29.02 -29.24 -13.23
C LEU A 86 -28.92 -27.71 -13.32
N THR A 87 -30.05 -27.04 -13.38
CA THR A 87 -30.09 -25.56 -13.38
C THR A 87 -29.44 -24.98 -12.12
N ARG A 88 -29.73 -25.56 -10.94
CA ARG A 88 -29.08 -25.14 -9.67
C ARG A 88 -27.58 -25.41 -9.68
N ALA A 89 -27.15 -26.57 -10.17
CA ALA A 89 -25.73 -26.89 -10.29
C ALA A 89 -24.99 -25.82 -11.13
N VAL A 90 -25.52 -25.53 -12.32
CA VAL A 90 -24.95 -24.51 -13.21
C VAL A 90 -24.94 -23.15 -12.52
N THR A 91 -26.05 -22.71 -11.91
CA THR A 91 -26.14 -21.39 -11.27
C THR A 91 -25.26 -21.27 -10.03
N TYR A 92 -25.15 -22.29 -9.18
CA TYR A 92 -24.29 -22.29 -8.00
C TYR A 92 -22.81 -22.15 -8.38
N VAL A 93 -22.34 -22.94 -9.35
CA VAL A 93 -20.96 -22.90 -9.83
C VAL A 93 -20.65 -21.58 -10.52
N THR A 94 -21.56 -21.12 -11.40
CA THR A 94 -21.38 -19.86 -12.13
C THR A 94 -21.36 -18.67 -11.18
N ILE A 95 -22.30 -18.56 -10.25
CA ILE A 95 -22.36 -17.47 -9.27
C ILE A 95 -21.13 -17.49 -8.35
N GLY A 96 -20.72 -18.67 -7.86
CA GLY A 96 -19.50 -18.81 -7.05
C GLY A 96 -18.25 -18.36 -7.80
N GLY A 97 -18.12 -18.78 -9.07
CA GLY A 97 -17.05 -18.35 -9.95
C GLY A 97 -17.03 -16.84 -10.21
N LEU A 98 -18.19 -16.27 -10.56
CA LEU A 98 -18.33 -14.83 -10.85
C LEU A 98 -18.06 -13.95 -9.63
N ILE A 99 -18.62 -14.26 -8.48
CA ILE A 99 -18.37 -13.50 -7.24
C ILE A 99 -16.89 -13.59 -6.87
N GLY A 100 -16.29 -14.76 -6.95
CA GLY A 100 -14.88 -14.96 -6.67
C GLY A 100 -13.96 -14.20 -7.63
N TRP A 101 -14.30 -14.18 -8.93
CA TRP A 101 -13.58 -13.41 -9.95
C TRP A 101 -13.68 -11.91 -9.67
N PHE A 102 -14.88 -11.40 -9.41
CA PHE A 102 -15.11 -9.99 -9.11
C PHE A 102 -14.39 -9.55 -7.83
N ALA A 103 -14.46 -10.37 -6.78
CA ALA A 103 -13.75 -10.11 -5.53
C ALA A 103 -12.22 -10.10 -5.72
N GLY A 104 -11.69 -11.00 -6.53
CA GLY A 104 -10.28 -11.04 -6.91
C GLY A 104 -9.86 -9.79 -7.68
N ARG A 105 -10.60 -9.42 -8.71
CA ARG A 105 -10.32 -8.25 -9.54
C ARG A 105 -10.37 -6.94 -8.73
N ASN A 106 -11.36 -6.78 -7.85
CA ASN A 106 -11.44 -5.62 -6.97
C ASN A 106 -10.21 -5.51 -6.04
N ARG A 107 -9.71 -6.63 -5.52
CA ARG A 107 -8.50 -6.63 -4.67
C ARG A 107 -7.27 -6.18 -5.45
N THR A 108 -7.09 -6.67 -6.67
CA THR A 108 -5.98 -6.26 -7.54
C THR A 108 -6.06 -4.77 -7.85
N MET A 109 -7.24 -4.29 -8.24
CA MET A 109 -7.47 -2.88 -8.55
C MET A 109 -7.20 -1.95 -7.35
N LEU A 110 -7.65 -2.35 -6.14
CA LEU A 110 -7.35 -1.61 -4.91
C LEU A 110 -5.86 -1.62 -4.57
N ALA A 111 -5.16 -2.73 -4.80
CA ALA A 111 -3.71 -2.82 -4.59
C ALA A 111 -2.95 -1.91 -5.56
N GLU A 112 -3.34 -1.86 -6.84
CA GLU A 112 -2.77 -0.96 -7.85
C GLU A 112 -3.00 0.51 -7.47
N LEU A 113 -4.22 0.87 -7.04
CA LEU A 113 -4.52 2.21 -6.55
C LEU A 113 -3.69 2.59 -5.32
N HIS A 114 -3.45 1.66 -4.39
CA HIS A 114 -2.58 1.91 -3.24
C HIS A 114 -1.13 2.16 -3.65
N VAL A 115 -0.59 1.38 -4.60
CA VAL A 115 0.77 1.59 -5.13
C VAL A 115 0.89 2.96 -5.82
N LEU A 116 -0.09 3.34 -6.62
CA LEU A 116 -0.15 4.67 -7.25
C LEU A 116 -0.28 5.80 -6.20
N ALA A 117 -1.01 5.54 -5.09
CA ALA A 117 -1.18 6.50 -3.99
C ALA A 117 0.03 6.61 -3.06
N GLU A 118 1.07 5.78 -3.19
CA GLU A 118 2.30 5.79 -2.37
C GLU A 118 3.52 6.36 -3.11
N ARG A 119 3.35 6.79 -4.37
CA ARG A 119 4.42 7.38 -5.16
C ARG A 119 4.14 8.84 -5.51
N ASP A 120 5.21 9.62 -5.56
CA ASP A 120 5.19 10.98 -6.12
C ASP A 120 5.17 10.91 -7.65
N SER A 121 4.21 11.57 -8.28
CA SER A 121 3.98 11.51 -9.74
C SER A 121 5.08 12.18 -10.57
N HIS A 122 5.86 13.09 -9.98
CA HIS A 122 6.93 13.80 -10.69
C HIS A 122 8.26 13.07 -10.64
N THR A 123 8.60 12.50 -9.48
CA THR A 123 9.92 11.89 -9.25
C THR A 123 9.89 10.36 -9.27
N GLY A 124 8.72 9.73 -9.14
CA GLY A 124 8.56 8.29 -9.00
C GLY A 124 9.00 7.72 -7.64
N LEU A 125 9.58 8.55 -6.77
CA LEU A 125 9.94 8.15 -5.41
C LEU A 125 8.68 7.88 -4.55
N PRO A 126 8.80 7.12 -3.45
CA PRO A 126 7.82 7.11 -2.39
C PRO A 126 7.41 8.52 -1.99
N ASN A 127 6.12 8.72 -1.71
CA ASN A 127 5.58 10.02 -1.26
C ASN A 127 5.52 10.10 0.28
N THR A 128 4.98 11.20 0.81
CA THR A 128 4.82 11.43 2.26
C THR A 128 4.12 10.27 2.97
N ARG A 129 3.07 9.71 2.37
CA ARG A 129 2.33 8.59 2.98
C ARG A 129 3.17 7.32 3.10
N ALA A 130 3.93 6.99 2.06
CA ALA A 130 4.86 5.86 2.08
C ALA A 130 5.98 6.09 3.11
N PHE A 131 6.48 7.32 3.22
CA PHE A 131 7.48 7.71 4.21
C PHE A 131 6.96 7.54 5.65
N GLU A 132 5.74 8.00 5.96
CA GLU A 132 5.10 7.83 7.27
C GLU A 132 4.97 6.36 7.67
N ALA A 133 4.61 5.51 6.72
CA ALA A 133 4.57 4.06 6.94
C ALA A 133 5.98 3.48 7.18
N ALA A 134 7.00 3.95 6.45
CA ALA A 134 8.38 3.51 6.61
C ALA A 134 8.97 3.89 7.96
N ILE A 135 8.83 5.14 8.40
CA ILE A 135 9.36 5.57 9.71
C ILE A 135 8.67 4.84 10.86
N THR A 136 7.36 4.60 10.76
CA THR A 136 6.61 3.82 11.75
C THR A 136 7.15 2.39 11.86
N ARG A 137 7.44 1.72 10.74
CA ARG A 137 8.03 0.38 10.73
C ARG A 137 9.42 0.37 11.37
N ARG A 138 10.28 1.36 11.05
CA ARG A 138 11.63 1.44 11.60
C ARG A 138 11.65 1.69 13.10
N LEU A 139 10.79 2.57 13.58
CA LEU A 139 10.63 2.82 15.02
C LEU A 139 10.17 1.55 15.75
N ALA A 140 9.19 0.83 15.21
CA ALA A 140 8.71 -0.43 15.78
C ALA A 140 9.79 -1.53 15.79
N ALA A 141 10.71 -1.53 14.82
CA ALA A 141 11.83 -2.47 14.77
C ALA A 141 12.92 -2.17 15.83
N GLY A 142 12.98 -0.97 16.39
CA GLY A 142 13.90 -0.56 17.45
C GLY A 142 15.38 -0.55 17.05
N ARG A 143 15.71 -0.67 15.75
CA ARG A 143 17.10 -0.63 15.25
C ARG A 143 17.49 0.82 14.97
N GLY A 144 18.76 1.17 15.23
CA GLY A 144 19.31 2.49 14.95
C GLY A 144 19.19 2.85 13.46
N PHE A 145 18.76 4.08 13.20
CA PHE A 145 18.70 4.66 11.86
C PHE A 145 18.90 6.17 11.92
N VAL A 146 19.20 6.78 10.76
CA VAL A 146 19.25 8.23 10.60
C VAL A 146 18.07 8.65 9.74
N LEU A 147 17.30 9.62 10.24
CA LEU A 147 16.40 10.44 9.42
C LEU A 147 17.20 11.59 8.83
N LEU A 148 17.26 11.68 7.49
CA LEU A 148 17.78 12.86 6.80
C LEU A 148 16.63 13.57 6.09
N LEU A 149 16.66 14.89 6.15
CA LEU A 149 15.83 15.78 5.34
C LEU A 149 16.76 16.49 4.35
N ALA A 150 16.38 16.47 3.08
CA ALA A 150 17.11 17.17 2.02
C ALA A 150 16.14 18.13 1.33
N ASP A 151 16.50 19.38 1.27
CA ASP A 151 15.70 20.42 0.63
C ASP A 151 16.47 21.02 -0.54
N MET A 152 15.86 21.01 -1.72
CA MET A 152 16.48 21.53 -2.94
C MET A 152 16.68 23.02 -2.86
N ASP A 153 17.93 23.44 -3.03
CA ASP A 153 18.28 24.87 -2.99
C ASP A 153 17.80 25.59 -4.26
N ALA A 154 17.23 26.78 -4.06
CA ALA A 154 16.91 27.72 -5.13
C ALA A 154 15.92 27.20 -6.21
N LEU A 155 15.05 26.23 -5.91
CA LEU A 155 14.05 25.73 -6.88
C LEU A 155 13.16 26.85 -7.43
N LYS A 156 12.79 27.85 -6.60
CA LYS A 156 11.99 28.99 -7.02
C LYS A 156 12.71 29.87 -8.05
N ASP A 157 14.02 30.11 -7.84
CA ASP A 157 14.84 30.87 -8.78
C ASP A 157 15.00 30.09 -10.10
N PHE A 158 15.23 28.80 -10.01
CA PHE A 158 15.31 27.89 -11.17
C PHE A 158 14.02 27.88 -12.00
N ASN A 159 12.86 27.80 -11.33
CA ASN A 159 11.55 27.86 -11.99
C ASN A 159 11.29 29.23 -12.65
N ARG A 160 11.74 30.32 -12.04
CA ARG A 160 11.60 31.67 -12.59
C ARG A 160 12.49 31.86 -13.83
N ASP A 161 13.72 31.38 -13.79
CA ASP A 161 14.72 31.68 -14.79
C ASP A 161 14.65 30.69 -16.00
N GLU A 162 14.33 29.42 -15.76
CA GLU A 162 14.32 28.35 -16.77
C GLU A 162 12.93 27.70 -16.98
N GLY A 163 11.92 28.10 -16.20
CA GLY A 163 10.55 27.59 -16.27
C GLY A 163 10.30 26.32 -15.45
N PHE A 164 9.02 26.04 -15.20
CA PHE A 164 8.56 24.91 -14.37
C PHE A 164 9.01 23.53 -14.87
N THR A 165 9.14 23.35 -16.20
CA THR A 165 9.58 22.09 -16.76
C THR A 165 11.02 21.79 -16.36
N ALA A 166 11.90 22.78 -16.45
CA ALA A 166 13.30 22.66 -16.05
C ALA A 166 13.44 22.40 -14.53
N GLY A 167 12.61 23.04 -13.70
CA GLY A 167 12.56 22.77 -12.26
C GLY A 167 12.10 21.35 -11.93
N ASN A 168 11.11 20.83 -12.65
CA ASN A 168 10.69 19.42 -12.51
C ASN A 168 11.80 18.44 -12.90
N ASP A 169 12.56 18.74 -13.95
CA ASP A 169 13.70 17.93 -14.36
C ASP A 169 14.85 18.02 -13.34
N ALA A 170 15.05 19.18 -12.71
CA ALA A 170 16.00 19.33 -11.62
C ALA A 170 15.60 18.50 -10.39
N LEU A 171 14.31 18.49 -10.03
CA LEU A 171 13.76 17.64 -8.97
C LEU A 171 13.95 16.15 -9.27
N ARG A 172 13.71 15.71 -10.52
CA ARG A 172 13.96 14.31 -10.93
C ARG A 172 15.42 13.94 -10.81
N ARG A 173 16.32 14.81 -11.27
CA ARG A 173 17.78 14.56 -11.14
C ARG A 173 18.21 14.44 -9.68
N LEU A 174 17.70 15.30 -8.79
CA LEU A 174 17.96 15.20 -7.35
C LEU A 174 17.42 13.90 -6.77
N ALA A 175 16.18 13.52 -7.12
CA ALA A 175 15.56 12.27 -6.70
C ALA A 175 16.38 11.05 -7.12
N ASP A 176 16.82 11.00 -8.37
CA ASP A 176 17.68 9.93 -8.90
C ASP A 176 19.03 9.89 -8.20
N GLN A 177 19.61 11.04 -7.88
CA GLN A 177 20.89 11.13 -7.18
C GLN A 177 20.76 10.65 -5.74
N LEU A 178 19.71 11.04 -5.03
CA LEU A 178 19.40 10.54 -3.69
C LEU A 178 19.18 9.03 -3.73
N ALA A 179 18.31 8.52 -4.61
CA ALA A 179 18.04 7.09 -4.72
C ALA A 179 19.30 6.24 -4.98
N ARG A 180 20.23 6.73 -5.80
CA ARG A 180 21.51 6.03 -6.07
C ARG A 180 22.51 6.10 -4.92
N SER A 181 22.35 7.07 -4.01
CA SER A 181 23.26 7.24 -2.87
C SER A 181 22.95 6.30 -1.71
N PHE A 182 21.80 5.62 -1.73
CA PHE A 182 21.31 4.74 -0.69
C PHE A 182 21.08 3.32 -1.20
N GLY A 183 21.07 2.36 -0.26
CA GLY A 183 20.89 0.95 -0.56
C GLY A 183 19.42 0.52 -0.61
N PRO A 184 19.17 -0.77 -0.95
CA PRO A 184 17.82 -1.32 -1.05
C PRO A 184 17.08 -1.38 0.31
N ASP A 185 17.85 -1.36 1.41
CA ASP A 185 17.32 -1.37 2.78
C ASP A 185 17.02 0.03 3.32
N ASP A 186 17.31 1.08 2.53
CA ASP A 186 17.06 2.46 2.90
C ASP A 186 15.79 2.97 2.22
N ASP A 187 15.05 3.86 2.89
CA ASP A 187 13.85 4.45 2.33
C ASP A 187 14.15 5.87 1.89
N VAL A 188 13.92 6.21 0.62
CA VAL A 188 14.05 7.56 0.05
C VAL A 188 12.69 8.00 -0.45
N ALA A 189 12.21 9.16 -0.01
CA ALA A 189 10.87 9.66 -0.34
C ALA A 189 10.89 11.16 -0.65
N ARG A 190 9.92 11.64 -1.44
CA ARG A 190 9.61 13.05 -1.58
C ARG A 190 8.45 13.41 -0.68
N VAL A 191 8.68 14.32 0.27
CA VAL A 191 7.71 14.66 1.33
C VAL A 191 7.14 16.07 1.20
N GLY A 192 7.69 16.89 0.29
CA GLY A 192 7.24 18.25 0.03
C GLY A 192 7.45 18.68 -1.42
N SER A 193 7.29 19.98 -1.70
CA SER A 193 7.50 20.55 -3.05
C SER A 193 8.96 20.42 -3.51
N ASP A 194 9.88 20.64 -2.60
CA ASP A 194 11.33 20.68 -2.77
C ASP A 194 12.06 19.86 -1.70
N GLU A 195 11.30 19.14 -0.84
CA GLU A 195 11.79 18.42 0.31
C GLU A 195 11.74 16.90 0.07
N PHE A 196 12.84 16.24 0.42
CA PHE A 196 13.03 14.81 0.40
C PHE A 196 13.38 14.30 1.80
N ALA A 197 12.89 13.13 2.17
CA ALA A 197 13.20 12.48 3.42
C ALA A 197 13.82 11.10 3.17
N ILE A 198 14.84 10.78 3.94
CA ILE A 198 15.57 9.51 3.82
C ILE A 198 15.66 8.86 5.21
N LEU A 199 15.39 7.56 5.26
CA LEU A 199 15.64 6.74 6.44
C LEU A 199 16.76 5.77 6.10
N ALA A 200 17.95 6.02 6.62
CA ALA A 200 19.13 5.22 6.33
C ALA A 200 19.58 4.43 7.57
N SER A 201 19.93 3.18 7.36
CA SER A 201 20.44 2.31 8.43
C SER A 201 21.84 2.72 8.84
N ILE A 202 22.10 2.80 10.14
CA ILE A 202 23.44 3.04 10.68
C ILE A 202 24.19 1.70 10.71
N GLN A 203 25.35 1.66 10.06
CA GLN A 203 26.25 0.52 10.15
C GLN A 203 27.41 0.89 11.09
N GLY A 204 27.52 0.20 12.23
CA GLY A 204 28.58 0.43 13.22
C GLY A 204 28.31 1.60 14.17
N ASP A 205 29.35 1.95 14.96
CA ASP A 205 29.29 2.99 16.01
C ASP A 205 29.55 4.41 15.48
N ASP A 206 29.81 4.60 14.19
CA ASP A 206 30.24 5.86 13.60
C ASP A 206 29.13 6.94 13.51
N GLY A 207 27.91 6.60 13.85
CA GLY A 207 26.76 7.52 13.89
C GLY A 207 26.36 8.08 12.50
N ALA A 208 25.70 9.23 12.50
CA ALA A 208 25.16 9.87 11.30
C ALA A 208 26.24 10.62 10.46
N ALA A 209 27.34 11.05 11.07
CA ALA A 209 28.30 11.98 10.45
C ALA A 209 28.97 11.44 9.16
N PRO A 210 29.45 10.18 9.07
CA PRO A 210 30.03 9.68 7.84
C PRO A 210 29.01 9.56 6.70
N LEU A 211 27.78 9.20 7.01
CA LEU A 211 26.69 9.10 6.03
C LEU A 211 26.34 10.47 5.46
N VAL A 212 26.19 11.47 6.33
CA VAL A 212 25.91 12.86 5.94
C VAL A 212 27.04 13.42 5.07
N ALA A 213 28.30 13.25 5.50
CA ALA A 213 29.47 13.73 4.72
C ALA A 213 29.58 13.05 3.35
N ARG A 214 29.21 11.78 3.24
CA ARG A 214 29.15 11.08 1.95
C ARG A 214 28.09 11.67 1.05
N LEU A 215 26.88 11.91 1.58
CA LEU A 215 25.79 12.48 0.83
C LEU A 215 26.08 13.93 0.41
N GLU A 216 26.66 14.73 1.28
CA GLU A 216 27.06 16.11 0.96
C GLU A 216 28.06 16.15 -0.19
N ARG A 217 29.05 15.27 -0.20
CA ARG A 217 30.00 15.15 -1.31
C ARG A 217 29.30 14.77 -2.61
N ALA A 218 28.42 13.77 -2.55
CA ALA A 218 27.67 13.34 -3.72
C ALA A 218 26.81 14.50 -4.28
N LEU A 219 26.16 15.28 -3.43
CA LEU A 219 25.35 16.43 -3.84
C LEU A 219 26.19 17.63 -4.31
N ALA A 220 27.42 17.79 -3.82
CA ALA A 220 28.32 18.88 -4.25
C ALA A 220 28.78 18.71 -5.71
N ASP A 221 29.00 17.47 -6.17
CA ASP A 221 29.39 17.15 -7.53
C ASP A 221 28.24 17.21 -8.55
N GLY A 222 26.99 17.31 -8.05
CA GLY A 222 25.78 17.38 -8.87
C GLY A 222 25.45 18.79 -9.36
N ARG A 223 24.68 18.88 -10.47
CA ARG A 223 24.11 20.16 -10.94
C ARG A 223 23.02 20.71 -10.02
N THR A 224 22.41 19.85 -9.20
CA THR A 224 21.34 20.20 -8.25
C THR A 224 21.91 20.20 -6.84
N LYS A 225 21.82 21.33 -6.17
CA LYS A 225 22.28 21.49 -4.79
C LYS A 225 21.11 21.29 -3.83
N ALA A 226 21.38 20.67 -2.69
CA ALA A 226 20.41 20.54 -1.61
C ALA A 226 21.08 20.81 -0.27
N THR A 227 20.33 21.37 0.66
CA THR A 227 20.74 21.54 2.05
C THR A 227 20.20 20.35 2.86
N LEU A 228 21.01 19.81 3.77
CA LEU A 228 20.69 18.63 4.57
C LEU A 228 20.49 18.96 6.05
N GLY A 229 19.48 18.34 6.67
CA GLY A 229 19.34 18.23 8.11
C GLY A 229 19.17 16.75 8.48
N TRP A 230 19.52 16.36 9.70
CA TRP A 230 19.42 14.95 10.11
C TRP A 230 19.18 14.78 11.59
N ALA A 231 18.67 13.61 11.98
CA ALA A 231 18.55 13.16 13.36
C ALA A 231 18.74 11.65 13.45
N ALA A 232 19.44 11.17 14.47
CA ALA A 232 19.71 9.76 14.72
C ALA A 232 18.77 9.18 15.77
N PHE A 233 18.14 8.06 15.44
CA PHE A 233 17.36 7.25 16.37
C PHE A 233 18.27 6.19 17.04
N PRO A 234 18.16 5.98 18.35
CA PRO A 234 17.26 6.64 19.31
C PRO A 234 17.87 7.89 19.98
N GLN A 235 19.10 8.30 19.66
CA GLN A 235 19.88 9.30 20.40
C GLN A 235 19.24 10.68 20.41
N GLU A 236 18.56 11.07 19.33
CA GLU A 236 18.01 12.42 19.15
C GLU A 236 16.48 12.45 19.10
N GLY A 237 15.84 11.32 19.38
CA GLY A 237 14.40 11.19 19.51
C GLY A 237 13.95 9.74 19.52
N ASP A 238 12.88 9.46 20.25
CA ASP A 238 12.27 8.14 20.42
C ASP A 238 10.99 7.96 19.56
N ASN A 239 10.59 9.00 18.87
CA ASN A 239 9.39 9.00 18.01
C ASN A 239 9.61 9.85 16.75
N ALA A 240 8.72 9.66 15.76
CA ALA A 240 8.81 10.32 14.46
C ALA A 240 8.83 11.86 14.58
N LEU A 241 8.01 12.43 15.44
CA LEU A 241 7.89 13.89 15.61
C LEU A 241 9.18 14.49 16.18
N ALA A 242 9.78 13.84 17.19
CA ALA A 242 11.03 14.30 17.80
C ALA A 242 12.19 14.28 16.79
N LEU A 243 12.32 13.19 16.03
CA LEU A 243 13.33 13.04 14.99
C LEU A 243 13.14 14.07 13.86
N TYR A 244 11.91 14.24 13.39
CA TYR A 244 11.61 15.21 12.34
C TYR A 244 11.93 16.62 12.78
N ARG A 245 11.58 16.98 14.03
CA ARG A 245 11.89 18.29 14.61
C ARG A 245 13.39 18.54 14.67
N ALA A 246 14.18 17.61 15.20
CA ALA A 246 15.63 17.74 15.31
C ALA A 246 16.30 17.87 13.93
N ALA A 247 15.86 17.07 12.95
CA ALA A 247 16.35 17.15 11.57
C ALA A 247 15.97 18.48 10.91
N SER A 248 14.73 18.97 11.08
CA SER A 248 14.24 20.24 10.53
C SER A 248 14.95 21.45 11.13
N GLU A 249 15.21 21.46 12.43
CA GLU A 249 15.97 22.53 13.09
C GLU A 249 17.38 22.65 12.53
N ARG A 250 18.07 21.52 12.29
CA ARG A 250 19.38 21.51 11.63
C ARG A 250 19.32 21.98 10.18
N LEU A 251 18.32 21.50 9.44
CA LEU A 251 18.10 21.91 8.06
C LEU A 251 17.91 23.43 7.97
N TYR A 252 17.06 23.99 8.82
CA TYR A 252 16.78 25.41 8.87
C TYR A 252 18.03 26.24 9.22
N ALA A 253 18.76 25.85 10.27
CA ALA A 253 19.98 26.53 10.68
C ALA A 253 21.02 26.59 9.55
N ARG A 254 21.18 25.49 8.79
CA ARG A 254 22.08 25.42 7.65
C ARG A 254 21.63 26.27 6.47
N LYS A 255 20.32 26.32 6.19
CA LYS A 255 19.75 27.19 5.17
C LYS A 255 20.01 28.68 5.49
N VAL A 256 19.79 29.07 6.74
CA VAL A 256 20.05 30.42 7.20
C VAL A 256 21.52 30.78 7.05
N MET A 257 22.45 29.93 7.54
CA MET A 257 23.89 30.19 7.35
C MET A 257 24.28 30.32 5.88
N ARG A 258 23.71 29.50 5.02
CA ARG A 258 24.01 29.52 3.58
C ARG A 258 23.47 30.77 2.90
N SER A 259 22.34 31.31 3.34
CA SER A 259 21.78 32.58 2.84
C SER A 259 22.67 33.77 3.17
N TYR A 260 23.29 33.80 4.36
CA TYR A 260 24.23 34.86 4.75
C TYR A 260 25.57 34.80 4.02
N LEU A 261 25.97 33.60 3.53
CA LEU A 261 27.21 33.40 2.80
C LEU A 261 27.06 33.59 1.28
N ARG A 262 25.84 33.82 0.76
CA ARG A 262 25.66 34.19 -0.65
C ARG A 262 26.19 35.61 -0.86
N PRO A 263 27.06 35.84 -1.86
CA PRO A 263 27.44 37.20 -2.23
C PRO A 263 26.18 38.00 -2.62
N VAL A 264 26.04 39.20 -2.10
CA VAL A 264 25.02 40.16 -2.55
C VAL A 264 25.23 40.38 -4.05
N PRO A 265 24.22 40.13 -4.92
CA PRO A 265 24.38 40.43 -6.34
C PRO A 265 24.76 41.93 -6.47
N GLU A 266 25.82 42.23 -7.24
CA GLU A 266 26.17 43.57 -7.56
C GLU A 266 24.96 44.30 -8.19
N PRO A 267 24.66 45.53 -7.81
CA PRO A 267 23.57 46.26 -8.43
C PRO A 267 23.86 46.36 -9.92
N VAL A 268 22.91 45.89 -10.74
CA VAL A 268 22.94 46.03 -12.20
C VAL A 268 23.03 47.54 -12.44
N GLU A 269 24.20 48.01 -12.91
CA GLU A 269 24.35 49.40 -13.37
C GLU A 269 23.28 49.64 -14.45
N ALA A 270 22.38 50.56 -14.16
CA ALA A 270 21.39 51.01 -15.13
C ALA A 270 22.17 51.63 -16.30
N VAL A 271 22.18 50.88 -17.41
CA VAL A 271 22.67 51.42 -18.69
C VAL A 271 21.70 52.50 -19.11
N SER A 272 22.18 53.71 -18.99
CA SER A 272 21.54 54.94 -19.49
C SER A 272 21.52 55.00 -21.01
#